data_f2195e58d54eea57ee53063d3aed21c1
#
_entry.id   f2195e58d54eea57ee53063d3aed21c1
#
_cell.length_a   1.000
_cell.length_b   1.000
_cell.length_c   1.000
_cell.angle_alpha   90.00
_cell.angle_beta   90.00
_cell.angle_gamma   90.00
#
_symmetry.space_group_name_H-M   'P 1'
#
loop_
_entity.id
_entity.type
_entity.pdbx_description
1 polymer ?
#
loop_
_entity_poly.entity_id
_entity_poly.type
_entity_poly.pdbx_seq_one_letter_code
_entity_poly.pdbx_strand_id
1 'polypeptide(L)'
;GITPQHALAEGVSEAEAFSRIQELMARPQTCTLGYNTLRFDDEFVRYGLFRNFHDPYEREWRGGNSRWDLLDMLRLVHALRPDGINWPKREDGATSFKLEHLAIANDVRQGDAHEALSDVHATIGMARRFRDTQPRMWDYALRLRDKRYVGTLLDVVAMQPVLHIS
;
A
#
# COMPACT_ATOMS: atom_id res chain seq x y z
N GLY A 1 -21.53 -10.75 5.16
CA GLY A 1 -20.26 -10.82 5.87
C GLY A 1 -19.88 -12.26 6.23
N ILE A 2 -18.61 -12.52 6.54
CA ILE A 2 -18.10 -13.85 6.94
C ILE A 2 -18.60 -14.16 8.36
N THR A 3 -19.35 -15.24 8.52
CA THR A 3 -19.79 -15.72 9.84
C THR A 3 -18.73 -16.62 10.48
N PRO A 4 -18.71 -16.80 11.83
CA PRO A 4 -17.81 -17.74 12.48
C PRO A 4 -17.93 -19.17 11.94
N GLN A 5 -19.13 -19.62 11.59
CA GLN A 5 -19.39 -20.94 11.02
C GLN A 5 -18.74 -21.08 9.63
N HIS A 6 -18.85 -20.05 8.79
CA HIS A 6 -18.20 -20.01 7.49
C HIS A 6 -16.67 -20.02 7.62
N ALA A 7 -16.13 -19.23 8.55
CA ALA A 7 -14.70 -19.20 8.81
C ALA A 7 -14.15 -20.55 9.31
N LEU A 8 -14.93 -21.30 10.09
CA LEU A 8 -14.57 -22.65 10.54
C LEU A 8 -14.63 -23.68 9.41
N ALA A 9 -15.58 -23.55 8.48
CA ALA A 9 -15.76 -24.50 7.39
C ALA A 9 -14.74 -24.31 6.25
N GLU A 10 -14.44 -23.04 5.89
CA GLU A 10 -13.65 -22.69 4.69
C GLU A 10 -12.27 -22.09 5.04
N GLY A 11 -12.05 -21.74 6.30
CA GLY A 11 -10.81 -21.12 6.76
C GLY A 11 -9.71 -22.14 7.03
N VAL A 12 -8.52 -21.60 7.24
CA VAL A 12 -7.36 -22.35 7.73
C VAL A 12 -6.98 -21.87 9.13
N SER A 13 -6.13 -22.62 9.84
CA SER A 13 -5.61 -22.18 11.13
C SER A 13 -4.76 -20.89 10.97
N GLU A 14 -4.68 -20.10 12.04
CA GLU A 14 -3.84 -18.89 12.03
C GLU A 14 -2.38 -19.21 11.68
N ALA A 15 -1.83 -20.28 12.26
CA ALA A 15 -0.46 -20.69 11.97
C ALA A 15 -0.24 -21.03 10.49
N GLU A 16 -1.19 -21.71 9.87
CA GLU A 16 -1.13 -22.00 8.43
C GLU A 16 -1.28 -20.73 7.59
N ALA A 17 -2.20 -19.82 7.95
CA ALA A 17 -2.38 -18.55 7.25
C ALA A 17 -1.11 -17.71 7.28
N PHE A 18 -0.48 -17.54 8.46
CA PHE A 18 0.74 -16.76 8.58
C PHE A 18 1.97 -17.43 7.97
N SER A 19 2.03 -18.75 7.93
CA SER A 19 3.06 -19.46 7.16
C SER A 19 2.95 -19.20 5.67
N ARG A 20 1.74 -19.23 5.11
CA ARG A 20 1.50 -18.88 3.69
C ARG A 20 1.80 -17.41 3.39
N ILE A 21 1.43 -16.49 4.29
CA ILE A 21 1.75 -15.06 4.18
C ILE A 21 3.27 -14.86 4.16
N GLN A 22 3.99 -15.49 5.09
CA GLN A 22 5.45 -15.42 5.16
C GLN A 22 6.09 -15.97 3.88
N GLU A 23 5.66 -17.13 3.41
CA GLU A 23 6.18 -17.72 2.17
C GLU A 23 6.04 -16.80 0.96
N LEU A 24 4.90 -16.13 0.81
CA LEU A 24 4.64 -15.22 -0.30
C LEU A 24 5.41 -13.90 -0.15
N MET A 25 5.36 -13.28 1.03
CA MET A 25 5.93 -11.94 1.25
C MET A 25 7.45 -11.97 1.42
N ALA A 26 8.05 -13.07 1.86
CA ALA A 26 9.49 -13.20 2.06
C ALA A 26 10.26 -13.63 0.78
N ARG A 27 9.58 -13.90 -0.31
CA ARG A 27 10.25 -14.18 -1.60
C ARG A 27 11.19 -13.03 -1.97
N PRO A 28 12.43 -13.31 -2.38
CA PRO A 28 13.37 -12.25 -2.78
C PRO A 28 12.80 -11.32 -3.86
N GLN A 29 13.14 -10.04 -3.79
CA GLN A 29 12.70 -8.98 -4.71
C GLN A 29 11.18 -8.71 -4.66
N THR A 30 10.49 -9.11 -3.61
CA THR A 30 9.07 -8.81 -3.41
C THR A 30 8.88 -7.38 -2.89
N CYS A 31 7.97 -6.65 -3.53
CA CYS A 31 7.44 -5.40 -3.02
C CYS A 31 5.98 -5.59 -2.62
N THR A 32 5.68 -5.52 -1.33
CA THR A 32 4.29 -5.57 -0.86
C THR A 32 3.65 -4.18 -1.01
N LEU A 33 2.51 -4.14 -1.69
CA LEU A 33 1.75 -2.93 -1.94
C LEU A 33 0.41 -3.02 -1.21
N GLY A 34 0.00 -1.93 -0.58
CA GLY A 34 -1.34 -1.80 -0.04
C GLY A 34 -1.81 -0.36 0.02
N TYR A 35 -2.93 -0.14 0.66
CA TYR A 35 -3.55 1.17 0.86
C TYR A 35 -3.66 1.47 2.36
N ASN A 36 -2.87 2.41 2.86
CA ASN A 36 -2.71 2.70 4.29
C ASN A 36 -2.13 1.53 5.11
N THR A 37 -1.45 0.61 4.45
CA THR A 37 -0.95 -0.62 5.06
C THR A 37 0.21 -0.37 6.02
N LEU A 38 1.05 0.62 5.77
CA LEU A 38 2.17 0.97 6.66
C LEU A 38 1.71 1.39 8.06
N ARG A 39 0.48 1.90 8.19
CA ARG A 39 -0.10 2.36 9.47
C ARG A 39 -1.09 1.38 10.08
N PHE A 40 -1.47 0.33 9.35
CA PHE A 40 -2.50 -0.59 9.79
C PHE A 40 -2.13 -2.06 9.54
N ASP A 41 -2.22 -2.55 8.31
CA ASP A 41 -2.07 -3.98 7.99
C ASP A 41 -0.70 -4.54 8.35
N ASP A 42 0.36 -3.75 8.18
CA ASP A 42 1.73 -4.17 8.50
C ASP A 42 1.90 -4.52 9.97
N GLU A 43 1.24 -3.79 10.87
CA GLU A 43 1.27 -4.10 12.31
C GLU A 43 0.57 -5.43 12.59
N PHE A 44 -0.60 -5.68 12.00
CA PHE A 44 -1.29 -6.96 12.13
C PHE A 44 -0.44 -8.11 11.59
N VAL A 45 0.18 -7.93 10.43
CA VAL A 45 1.06 -8.96 9.85
C VAL A 45 2.28 -9.20 10.73
N ARG A 46 2.93 -8.16 11.27
CA ARG A 46 4.06 -8.30 12.19
C ARG A 46 3.69 -9.08 13.45
N TYR A 47 2.61 -8.68 14.11
CA TYR A 47 2.15 -9.38 15.32
C TYR A 47 1.73 -10.81 15.04
N GLY A 48 1.06 -11.06 13.92
CA GLY A 48 0.67 -12.40 13.51
C GLY A 48 1.86 -13.28 13.18
N LEU A 49 2.86 -12.76 12.46
CA LEU A 49 4.11 -13.49 12.19
C LEU A 49 4.86 -13.80 13.47
N PHE A 50 5.05 -12.80 14.34
CA PHE A 50 5.74 -12.99 15.63
C PHE A 50 5.05 -14.06 16.50
N ARG A 51 3.72 -13.99 16.62
CA ARG A 51 2.94 -14.95 17.42
C ARG A 51 3.00 -16.38 16.87
N ASN A 52 3.24 -16.52 15.56
CA ASN A 52 3.38 -17.80 14.90
C ASN A 52 4.86 -18.19 14.63
N PHE A 53 5.80 -17.63 15.41
CA PHE A 53 7.22 -17.96 15.40
C PHE A 53 7.96 -17.66 14.10
N HIS A 54 7.48 -16.71 13.30
CA HIS A 54 8.18 -16.15 12.15
C HIS A 54 8.84 -14.81 12.52
N ASP A 55 9.92 -14.44 11.80
CA ASP A 55 10.49 -13.09 11.95
C ASP A 55 9.49 -12.04 11.42
N PRO A 56 9.07 -11.06 12.25
CA PRO A 56 8.05 -10.09 11.87
C PRO A 56 8.50 -9.04 10.86
N TYR A 57 9.81 -8.83 10.70
CA TYR A 57 10.38 -7.74 9.91
C TYR A 57 11.14 -8.19 8.66
N GLU A 58 11.63 -9.43 8.62
CA GLU A 58 12.50 -9.94 7.57
C GLU A 58 11.92 -9.76 6.17
N ARG A 59 10.61 -9.98 6.01
CA ARG A 59 9.88 -9.80 4.75
C ARG A 59 9.93 -8.37 4.19
N GLU A 60 10.31 -7.39 5.00
CA GLU A 60 10.26 -5.96 4.64
C GLU A 60 11.56 -5.47 4.00
N TRP A 61 12.65 -6.20 4.14
CA TRP A 61 13.96 -5.75 3.69
C TRP A 61 14.88 -6.86 3.18
N ARG A 62 14.75 -8.11 3.67
CA ARG A 62 15.64 -9.20 3.30
C ARG A 62 15.48 -9.56 1.82
N GLY A 63 16.58 -9.94 1.17
CA GLY A 63 16.56 -10.35 -0.24
C GLY A 63 16.18 -9.25 -1.23
N GLY A 64 16.28 -7.98 -0.84
CA GLY A 64 15.87 -6.84 -1.67
C GLY A 64 14.37 -6.55 -1.62
N ASN A 65 13.68 -7.08 -0.62
CA ASN A 65 12.26 -6.83 -0.39
C ASN A 65 12.00 -5.39 0.05
N SER A 66 10.76 -4.94 -0.10
CA SER A 66 10.33 -3.59 0.26
C SER A 66 8.82 -3.55 0.50
N ARG A 67 8.37 -2.45 1.10
CA ARG A 67 6.96 -2.13 1.29
C ARG A 67 6.65 -0.82 0.58
N TRP A 68 5.43 -0.66 0.10
CA TRP A 68 5.01 0.55 -0.58
C TRP A 68 3.53 0.83 -0.31
N ASP A 69 3.23 2.04 0.15
CA ASP A 69 1.88 2.45 0.50
C ASP A 69 1.31 3.39 -0.57
N LEU A 70 0.26 2.94 -1.24
CA LEU A 70 -0.35 3.68 -2.33
C LEU A 70 -1.01 4.98 -1.85
N LEU A 71 -1.52 5.02 -0.60
CA LEU A 71 -2.13 6.23 -0.06
C LEU A 71 -1.14 7.40 -0.03
N ASP A 72 0.07 7.17 0.48
CA ASP A 72 1.09 8.22 0.57
C ASP A 72 1.55 8.65 -0.84
N MET A 73 1.62 7.71 -1.76
CA MET A 73 1.97 8.03 -3.15
C MET A 73 0.88 8.83 -3.86
N LEU A 74 -0.38 8.52 -3.64
CA LEU A 74 -1.49 9.30 -4.20
C LEU A 74 -1.55 10.71 -3.60
N ARG A 75 -1.22 10.88 -2.33
CA ARG A 75 -1.05 12.22 -1.72
C ARG A 75 0.08 13.01 -2.39
N LEU A 76 1.22 12.37 -2.64
CA LEU A 76 2.34 12.97 -3.37
C LEU A 76 1.93 13.38 -4.79
N VAL A 77 1.23 12.50 -5.51
CA VAL A 77 0.71 12.77 -6.86
C VAL A 77 -0.26 13.93 -6.87
N HIS A 78 -1.25 13.92 -5.96
CA HIS A 78 -2.22 15.00 -5.83
C HIS A 78 -1.56 16.37 -5.63
N ALA A 79 -0.51 16.42 -4.82
CA ALA A 79 0.17 17.66 -4.51
C ALA A 79 1.07 18.18 -5.64
N LEU A 80 1.70 17.28 -6.41
CA LEU A 80 2.74 17.66 -7.38
C LEU A 80 2.32 17.50 -8.84
N ARG A 81 1.46 16.54 -9.14
CA ARG A 81 1.04 16.17 -10.52
C ARG A 81 -0.37 15.59 -10.52
N PRO A 82 -1.42 16.38 -10.22
CA PRO A 82 -2.77 15.87 -10.02
C PRO A 82 -3.46 15.38 -11.31
N ASP A 83 -2.94 15.72 -12.47
CA ASP A 83 -3.61 15.44 -13.75
C ASP A 83 -3.74 13.94 -14.03
N GLY A 84 -4.86 13.57 -14.67
CA GLY A 84 -5.14 12.19 -15.08
C GLY A 84 -5.76 11.29 -14.01
N ILE A 85 -5.91 11.79 -12.78
CA ILE A 85 -6.63 11.14 -11.68
C ILE A 85 -7.78 12.05 -11.25
N ASN A 86 -8.96 11.49 -11.09
CA ASN A 86 -10.12 12.23 -10.57
C ASN A 86 -10.07 12.26 -9.04
N TRP A 87 -10.04 13.44 -8.47
CA TRP A 87 -9.90 13.67 -7.03
C TRP A 87 -11.25 14.04 -6.42
N PRO A 88 -11.93 13.11 -5.72
CA PRO A 88 -13.22 13.38 -5.11
C PRO A 88 -13.07 14.38 -3.95
N LYS A 89 -14.12 15.19 -3.77
CA LYS A 89 -14.18 16.16 -2.67
C LYS A 89 -15.09 15.67 -1.55
N ARG A 90 -14.74 16.01 -0.33
CA ARG A 90 -15.60 15.88 0.85
C ARG A 90 -16.57 17.06 0.93
N GLU A 91 -17.53 17.00 1.83
CA GLU A 91 -18.49 18.07 2.08
C GLU A 91 -17.84 19.41 2.44
N ASP A 92 -16.70 19.38 3.14
CA ASP A 92 -15.90 20.55 3.50
C ASP A 92 -15.03 21.10 2.36
N GLY A 93 -15.13 20.54 1.14
CA GLY A 93 -14.38 20.93 -0.04
C GLY A 93 -12.95 20.35 -0.11
N ALA A 94 -12.46 19.70 0.95
CA ALA A 94 -11.14 19.06 0.93
C ALA A 94 -11.14 17.79 0.07
N THR A 95 -9.97 17.44 -0.47
CA THR A 95 -9.83 16.20 -1.25
C THR A 95 -9.98 14.98 -0.33
N SER A 96 -10.78 14.02 -0.79
CA SER A 96 -10.91 12.73 -0.10
C SER A 96 -9.89 11.74 -0.61
N PHE A 97 -9.11 11.19 0.31
CA PHE A 97 -8.19 10.09 0.03
C PHE A 97 -8.73 8.74 0.54
N LYS A 98 -10.04 8.63 0.80
CA LYS A 98 -10.63 7.31 1.07
C LYS A 98 -10.60 6.47 -0.20
N LEU A 99 -10.12 5.22 -0.09
CA LEU A 99 -10.02 4.30 -1.24
C LEU A 99 -11.35 4.16 -1.98
N GLU A 100 -12.44 4.00 -1.24
CA GLU A 100 -13.78 3.89 -1.80
C GLU A 100 -14.14 5.10 -2.69
N HIS A 101 -13.91 6.32 -2.20
CA HIS A 101 -14.22 7.54 -2.94
C HIS A 101 -13.34 7.68 -4.19
N LEU A 102 -12.04 7.38 -4.07
CA LEU A 102 -11.11 7.42 -5.20
C LEU A 102 -11.45 6.36 -6.25
N ALA A 103 -11.79 5.14 -5.82
CA ALA A 103 -12.12 4.05 -6.72
C ALA A 103 -13.40 4.34 -7.53
N ILE A 104 -14.42 4.92 -6.90
CA ILE A 104 -15.65 5.36 -7.57
C ILE A 104 -15.35 6.49 -8.56
N ALA A 105 -14.64 7.54 -8.13
CA ALA A 105 -14.35 8.70 -8.97
C ALA A 105 -13.47 8.37 -10.19
N ASN A 106 -12.76 7.25 -10.18
CA ASN A 106 -11.86 6.81 -11.25
C ASN A 106 -12.33 5.55 -11.98
N ASP A 107 -13.57 5.10 -11.75
CA ASP A 107 -14.19 3.93 -12.40
C ASP A 107 -13.36 2.63 -12.26
N VAL A 108 -12.67 2.47 -11.13
CA VAL A 108 -11.83 1.28 -10.85
C VAL A 108 -12.40 0.36 -9.79
N ARG A 109 -13.59 0.67 -9.28
CA ARG A 109 -14.28 -0.14 -8.28
C ARG A 109 -14.91 -1.36 -8.91
N GLN A 110 -14.71 -2.53 -8.29
CA GLN A 110 -15.37 -3.78 -8.61
C GLN A 110 -15.94 -4.38 -7.32
N GLY A 111 -17.25 -4.68 -7.29
CA GLY A 111 -17.92 -5.29 -6.15
C GLY A 111 -18.40 -4.31 -5.06
N ASP A 112 -18.88 -4.87 -3.95
CA ASP A 112 -19.44 -4.11 -2.83
C ASP A 112 -18.34 -3.46 -1.97
N ALA A 113 -18.68 -2.31 -1.37
CA ALA A 113 -17.79 -1.64 -0.42
C ALA A 113 -17.57 -2.49 0.82
N HIS A 114 -16.36 -2.40 1.38
CA HIS A 114 -15.97 -3.09 2.62
C HIS A 114 -15.89 -4.62 2.53
N GLU A 115 -15.93 -5.18 1.34
CA GLU A 115 -15.47 -6.53 1.12
C GLU A 115 -13.95 -6.51 0.89
N ALA A 116 -13.16 -7.25 1.67
CA ALA A 116 -11.71 -7.21 1.63
C ALA A 116 -11.12 -7.41 0.21
N LEU A 117 -11.71 -8.31 -0.57
CA LEU A 117 -11.28 -8.57 -1.94
C LEU A 117 -11.60 -7.38 -2.87
N SER A 118 -12.75 -6.73 -2.67
CA SER A 118 -13.12 -5.51 -3.41
C SER A 118 -12.12 -4.37 -3.16
N ASP A 119 -11.68 -4.19 -1.91
CA ASP A 119 -10.69 -3.18 -1.55
C ASP A 119 -9.30 -3.50 -2.16
N VAL A 120 -8.93 -4.79 -2.25
CA VAL A 120 -7.72 -5.20 -2.97
C VAL A 120 -7.81 -4.86 -4.46
N HIS A 121 -8.93 -5.17 -5.11
CA HIS A 121 -9.14 -4.82 -6.53
C HIS A 121 -9.14 -3.31 -6.76
N ALA A 122 -9.77 -2.54 -5.88
CA ALA A 122 -9.75 -1.08 -5.92
C ALA A 122 -8.32 -0.53 -5.78
N THR A 123 -7.53 -1.08 -4.85
CA THR A 123 -6.11 -0.71 -4.67
C THR A 123 -5.30 -1.00 -5.94
N ILE A 124 -5.45 -2.18 -6.54
CA ILE A 124 -4.79 -2.55 -7.80
C ILE A 124 -5.23 -1.62 -8.93
N GLY A 125 -6.54 -1.32 -9.04
CA GLY A 125 -7.10 -0.41 -10.03
C GLY A 125 -6.50 0.99 -9.92
N MET A 126 -6.44 1.57 -8.71
CA MET A 126 -5.83 2.87 -8.47
C MET A 126 -4.32 2.88 -8.73
N ALA A 127 -3.60 1.81 -8.38
CA ALA A 127 -2.18 1.69 -8.68
C ALA A 127 -1.93 1.68 -10.20
N ARG A 128 -2.71 0.93 -10.96
CA ARG A 128 -2.66 0.91 -12.43
C ARG A 128 -2.99 2.28 -13.00
N ARG A 129 -4.06 2.93 -12.54
CA ARG A 129 -4.44 4.28 -12.96
C ARG A 129 -3.29 5.27 -12.75
N PHE A 130 -2.67 5.27 -11.56
CA PHE A 130 -1.51 6.11 -11.29
C PHE A 130 -0.34 5.82 -12.24
N ARG A 131 0.03 4.56 -12.42
CA ARG A 131 1.11 4.17 -13.32
C ARG A 131 0.87 4.63 -14.76
N ASP A 132 -0.34 4.44 -15.25
CA ASP A 132 -0.68 4.66 -16.67
C ASP A 132 -0.86 6.16 -16.98
N THR A 133 -1.32 6.97 -16.01
CA THR A 133 -1.50 8.42 -16.20
C THR A 133 -0.26 9.23 -15.87
N GLN A 134 0.58 8.77 -14.93
CA GLN A 134 1.75 9.50 -14.43
C GLN A 134 2.99 8.59 -14.36
N PRO A 135 3.45 7.99 -15.47
CA PRO A 135 4.50 6.97 -15.45
C PRO A 135 5.82 7.47 -14.86
N ARG A 136 6.22 8.71 -15.13
CA ARG A 136 7.46 9.28 -14.57
C ARG A 136 7.37 9.47 -13.04
N MET A 137 6.19 9.88 -12.55
CA MET A 137 5.96 10.01 -11.12
C MET A 137 5.87 8.65 -10.45
N TRP A 138 5.27 7.66 -11.11
CA TRP A 138 5.26 6.27 -10.66
C TRP A 138 6.68 5.74 -10.47
N ASP A 139 7.55 5.87 -11.47
CA ASP A 139 8.93 5.41 -11.40
C ASP A 139 9.71 6.12 -10.29
N TYR A 140 9.54 7.44 -10.16
CA TYR A 140 10.14 8.21 -9.08
C TYR A 140 9.66 7.73 -7.71
N ALA A 141 8.35 7.64 -7.50
CA ALA A 141 7.75 7.22 -6.25
C ALA A 141 8.13 5.77 -5.89
N LEU A 142 8.22 4.88 -6.87
CA LEU A 142 8.65 3.51 -6.68
C LEU A 142 10.12 3.41 -6.24
N ARG A 143 10.98 4.31 -6.70
CA ARG A 143 12.38 4.39 -6.26
C ARG A 143 12.55 4.87 -4.82
N LEU A 144 11.62 5.68 -4.29
CA LEU A 144 11.65 6.16 -2.90
C LEU A 144 11.54 5.04 -1.85
N ARG A 145 11.16 3.83 -2.23
CA ARG A 145 11.21 2.65 -1.34
C ARG A 145 12.64 2.17 -1.03
N ASP A 146 13.62 2.57 -1.84
CA ASP A 146 15.03 2.25 -1.63
C ASP A 146 15.69 3.31 -0.75
N LYS A 147 16.07 2.93 0.47
CA LYS A 147 16.74 3.81 1.45
C LYS A 147 18.05 4.40 0.91
N ARG A 148 18.79 3.67 0.07
CA ARG A 148 20.03 4.16 -0.53
C ARG A 148 19.72 5.29 -1.50
N TYR A 149 18.70 5.10 -2.34
CA TYR A 149 18.25 6.15 -3.25
C TYR A 149 17.76 7.39 -2.49
N VAL A 150 16.93 7.21 -1.46
CA VAL A 150 16.50 8.33 -0.61
C VAL A 150 17.70 9.04 0.03
N GLY A 151 18.70 8.28 0.49
CA GLY A 151 19.94 8.84 1.04
C GLY A 151 20.69 9.74 0.05
N THR A 152 20.57 9.53 -1.26
CA THR A 152 21.17 10.42 -2.28
C THR A 152 20.39 11.71 -2.50
N LEU A 153 19.10 11.75 -2.08
CA LEU A 153 18.25 12.94 -2.17
C LEU A 153 18.33 13.83 -0.92
N LEU A 154 18.75 13.24 0.20
CA LEU A 154 18.85 13.92 1.50
C LEU A 154 20.29 14.33 1.75
N ASP A 155 20.68 15.52 1.34
CA ASP A 155 22.00 16.06 1.66
C ASP A 155 21.95 16.81 3.00
N VAL A 156 22.27 16.07 4.09
CA VAL A 156 22.27 16.60 5.45
C VAL A 156 23.44 17.58 5.66
N VAL A 157 24.53 17.43 4.92
CA VAL A 157 25.72 18.29 5.05
C VAL A 157 25.47 19.63 4.40
N ALA A 158 24.93 19.63 3.18
CA ALA A 158 24.56 20.85 2.46
C ALA A 158 23.26 21.47 2.99
N MET A 159 22.53 20.81 3.90
CA MET A 159 21.24 21.26 4.45
C MET A 159 20.24 21.71 3.36
N GLN A 160 20.20 20.97 2.25
CA GLN A 160 19.30 21.28 1.16
C GLN A 160 17.83 21.07 1.58
N PRO A 161 16.94 21.98 1.23
CA PRO A 161 15.53 21.84 1.54
C PRO A 161 14.93 20.67 0.75
N VAL A 162 14.15 19.85 1.41
CA VAL A 162 13.38 18.75 0.80
C VAL A 162 11.89 18.96 1.08
N LEU A 163 11.05 18.60 0.12
CA LEU A 163 9.62 18.59 0.28
C LEU A 163 9.17 17.19 0.69
N HIS A 164 8.50 17.12 1.84
CA HIS A 164 7.81 15.91 2.29
C HIS A 164 6.31 16.14 2.31
N ILE A 165 5.55 15.20 1.76
CA ILE A 165 4.09 15.23 1.73
C ILE A 165 3.58 13.94 2.36
N SER A 166 2.92 14.08 3.49
CA SER A 166 2.35 12.97 4.27
C SER A 166 0.81 12.99 4.23
#